data_9644f655708cc94e76f331f80b92d764
#
_entry.id   9644f655708cc94e76f331f80b92d764
#
_cell.length_a   1.000
_cell.length_b   1.000
_cell.length_c   1.000
_cell.angle_alpha   90.00
_cell.angle_beta   90.00
_cell.angle_gamma   90.00
#
_symmetry.space_group_name_H-M   'P 1'
#
loop_
_entity.id
_entity.type
_entity.pdbx_description
1 polymer ?
#
loop_
_entity_poly.entity_id
_entity_poly.type
_entity_poly.pdbx_seq_one_letter_code
_entity_poly.pdbx_strand_id
1 'polypeptide(L)'
;RFPKTKITTLAYLHTYKPPTGLKLEPNIYTLFCPIELNRGKSIINDTKNKPFIKILGNWGKTASNLYLWDYTIQFSNYLSPFPNLHTFSDNYTLFKANNVKGLFVQGYADVPGDFSELRQYLLAKILWNTETNIETTTDDFLRGFYGKAASPIKKYLTLLTENQKKSNVDLDIYSGPVQSRNTFLSPEAMNQYDQLLDEALVAVDGDLTLESRINKLRLALEFVFFEQSKFYGNDQHGMFMINEKGEKEVKKGLNERVRKFAEACNQFGIYELSEAGLSPNKYYEDWLEIAKETTTHLGEKIQVNFLTAPAEEFTGKGSYGLVDGTRGYKDFNINWIGWYGTNPEIELMTKNVKFNQIKINFLNDQRHWIFLPKKISIYGFKKGKWNLINEKNIVTLTEDYIVTTSQIEIQDNKFNTFEKI
;
A
#
# COMPACT_ATOMS: atom_id res chain seq x y z
N ARG A 1 -36.95 -5.75 28.42
CA ARG A 1 -36.98 -7.09 29.05
C ARG A 1 -35.67 -7.45 29.75
N PHE A 2 -34.53 -6.90 29.32
CA PHE A 2 -33.20 -7.23 29.84
C PHE A 2 -32.38 -5.97 30.13
N PRO A 3 -32.78 -5.12 31.12
CA PRO A 3 -32.15 -3.81 31.32
C PRO A 3 -30.69 -3.88 31.80
N LYS A 4 -30.24 -5.03 32.28
CA LYS A 4 -28.84 -5.27 32.68
C LYS A 4 -27.94 -5.81 31.56
N THR A 5 -28.54 -6.23 30.42
CA THR A 5 -27.79 -6.76 29.30
C THR A 5 -27.16 -5.61 28.54
N LYS A 6 -25.84 -5.66 28.39
CA LYS A 6 -25.09 -4.72 27.55
C LYS A 6 -25.15 -5.20 26.09
N ILE A 7 -25.45 -4.31 25.18
CA ILE A 7 -25.51 -4.57 23.74
C ILE A 7 -24.44 -3.73 23.07
N THR A 8 -23.51 -4.36 22.36
CA THR A 8 -22.49 -3.67 21.56
C THR A 8 -22.92 -3.62 20.09
N THR A 9 -22.78 -2.48 19.46
CA THR A 9 -23.03 -2.28 18.04
C THR A 9 -21.90 -1.49 17.40
N LEU A 10 -21.70 -1.70 16.10
CA LEU A 10 -20.73 -0.94 15.29
C LEU A 10 -21.44 0.23 14.61
N ALA A 11 -20.80 1.39 14.63
CA ALA A 11 -21.13 2.53 13.78
C ALA A 11 -20.07 2.63 12.68
N TYR A 12 -20.34 1.99 11.54
CA TYR A 12 -19.37 1.75 10.48
C TYR A 12 -20.06 1.76 9.11
N LEU A 13 -19.42 2.27 8.07
CA LEU A 13 -19.94 2.35 6.71
C LEU A 13 -21.37 2.92 6.65
N HIS A 14 -22.37 2.11 6.40
CA HIS A 14 -23.78 2.55 6.28
C HIS A 14 -24.38 3.12 7.56
N THR A 15 -23.86 2.73 8.72
CA THR A 15 -24.28 3.23 10.05
C THR A 15 -23.33 4.30 10.62
N TYR A 16 -22.43 4.84 9.80
CA TYR A 16 -21.42 5.82 10.20
C TYR A 16 -22.01 7.09 10.83
N LYS A 17 -23.15 7.57 10.31
CA LYS A 17 -23.83 8.73 10.85
C LYS A 17 -24.80 8.30 11.98
N PRO A 18 -24.83 9.04 13.12
CA PRO A 18 -25.78 8.75 14.17
C PRO A 18 -27.23 8.98 13.73
N PRO A 19 -28.20 8.26 14.28
CA PRO A 19 -29.61 8.51 14.02
C PRO A 19 -30.03 9.92 14.48
N THR A 20 -30.93 10.53 13.75
CA THR A 20 -31.47 11.85 14.10
C THR A 20 -32.69 11.74 15.02
N GLY A 21 -32.79 12.62 16.02
CA GLY A 21 -33.93 12.65 16.91
C GLY A 21 -34.06 11.48 17.90
N LEU A 22 -33.03 10.64 17.97
CA LEU A 22 -32.99 9.48 18.85
C LEU A 22 -31.80 9.57 19.81
N LYS A 23 -32.04 9.24 21.08
CA LYS A 23 -30.97 9.00 22.07
C LYS A 23 -30.91 7.49 22.32
N LEU A 24 -29.71 6.93 22.32
CA LEU A 24 -29.54 5.51 22.56
C LEU A 24 -29.80 5.15 24.05
N GLU A 25 -30.35 3.96 24.27
CA GLU A 25 -30.56 3.44 25.64
C GLU A 25 -29.22 3.29 26.37
N PRO A 26 -29.20 3.46 27.72
CA PRO A 26 -27.98 3.43 28.52
C PRO A 26 -27.18 2.12 28.45
N ASN A 27 -27.85 1.01 28.08
CA ASN A 27 -27.21 -0.30 27.95
C ASN A 27 -26.63 -0.57 26.55
N ILE A 28 -26.72 0.39 25.63
CA ILE A 28 -26.12 0.28 24.29
C ILE A 28 -24.73 0.88 24.30
N TYR A 29 -23.77 0.09 23.82
CA TYR A 29 -22.37 0.43 23.67
C TYR A 29 -22.07 0.56 22.17
N THR A 30 -21.79 1.78 21.71
CA THR A 30 -21.51 2.05 20.31
C THR A 30 -20.01 2.09 20.09
N LEU A 31 -19.50 1.25 19.21
CA LEU A 31 -18.12 1.29 18.73
C LEU A 31 -18.09 1.99 17.37
N PHE A 32 -17.62 3.22 17.35
CA PHE A 32 -17.54 4.06 16.16
C PHE A 32 -16.22 3.83 15.42
N CYS A 33 -16.27 3.51 14.13
CA CYS A 33 -15.13 3.08 13.31
C CYS A 33 -14.87 4.08 12.18
N PRO A 34 -14.02 5.12 12.36
CA PRO A 34 -13.70 6.11 11.34
C PRO A 34 -12.55 5.64 10.43
N ILE A 35 -12.83 4.69 9.54
CA ILE A 35 -11.83 4.09 8.68
C ILE A 35 -11.25 5.07 7.63
N GLU A 36 -12.07 6.00 7.13
CA GLU A 36 -11.77 6.89 6.00
C GLU A 36 -10.90 8.11 6.35
N LEU A 37 -10.34 8.17 7.57
CA LEU A 37 -9.55 9.32 7.98
C LEU A 37 -8.15 9.32 7.37
N ASN A 38 -7.69 10.51 6.97
CA ASN A 38 -6.28 10.74 6.73
C ASN A 38 -5.50 10.68 8.05
N ARG A 39 -4.55 9.76 8.14
CA ARG A 39 -3.72 9.53 9.33
C ARG A 39 -2.44 10.36 9.37
N GLY A 40 -2.07 11.00 8.27
CA GLY A 40 -0.85 11.82 8.14
C GLY A 40 -0.95 13.21 8.77
N LYS A 41 -2.16 13.63 9.16
CA LYS A 41 -2.42 14.92 9.83
C LYS A 41 -3.31 14.70 11.03
N SER A 42 -3.16 15.53 12.07
CA SER A 42 -4.13 15.48 13.16
C SER A 42 -5.52 15.86 12.65
N ILE A 43 -6.53 15.21 13.18
CA ILE A 43 -7.93 15.33 12.70
C ILE A 43 -8.39 16.78 12.70
N ILE A 44 -8.01 17.55 13.73
CA ILE A 44 -8.40 18.97 13.87
C ILE A 44 -7.72 19.90 12.85
N ASN A 45 -6.56 19.51 12.33
CA ASN A 45 -5.74 20.31 11.42
C ASN A 45 -5.95 19.94 9.95
N ASP A 46 -6.76 18.91 9.66
CA ASP A 46 -7.10 18.53 8.30
C ASP A 46 -8.51 18.95 7.93
N THR A 47 -8.61 19.82 6.93
CA THR A 47 -9.91 20.31 6.44
C THR A 47 -10.80 19.20 5.89
N LYS A 48 -10.22 18.11 5.39
CA LYS A 48 -10.94 16.93 4.91
C LYS A 48 -11.67 16.21 6.05
N ASN A 49 -11.16 16.31 7.27
CA ASN A 49 -11.74 15.69 8.47
C ASN A 49 -12.86 16.48 9.15
N LYS A 50 -13.19 17.71 8.67
CA LYS A 50 -14.29 18.50 9.25
C LYS A 50 -15.64 17.75 9.33
N PRO A 51 -16.06 16.98 8.30
CA PRO A 51 -17.29 16.20 8.39
C PRO A 51 -17.25 15.17 9.52
N PHE A 52 -16.09 14.51 9.71
CA PHE A 52 -15.89 13.57 10.80
C PHE A 52 -16.06 14.22 12.18
N ILE A 53 -15.43 15.37 12.41
CA ILE A 53 -15.53 16.07 13.71
C ILE A 53 -17.00 16.35 14.07
N LYS A 54 -17.81 16.77 13.09
CA LYS A 54 -19.25 17.00 13.27
C LYS A 54 -19.98 15.70 13.62
N ILE A 55 -19.66 14.60 12.92
CA ILE A 55 -20.28 13.28 13.16
C ILE A 55 -19.88 12.74 14.53
N LEU A 56 -18.60 12.84 14.91
CA LEU A 56 -18.13 12.46 16.24
C LEU A 56 -18.85 13.22 17.36
N GLY A 57 -18.97 14.56 17.19
CA GLY A 57 -19.71 15.39 18.16
C GLY A 57 -21.18 15.00 18.27
N ASN A 58 -21.82 14.61 17.17
CA ASN A 58 -23.18 14.11 17.16
C ASN A 58 -23.29 12.74 17.87
N TRP A 59 -22.35 11.82 17.62
CA TRP A 59 -22.28 10.56 18.32
C TRP A 59 -22.09 10.74 19.83
N GLY A 60 -21.21 11.66 20.24
CA GLY A 60 -20.98 11.99 21.65
C GLY A 60 -22.23 12.50 22.38
N LYS A 61 -23.19 13.09 21.65
CA LYS A 61 -24.51 13.51 22.19
C LYS A 61 -25.56 12.40 22.17
N THR A 62 -25.48 11.50 21.19
CA THR A 62 -26.48 10.44 20.95
C THR A 62 -26.22 9.20 21.80
N ALA A 63 -24.94 8.81 21.96
CA ALA A 63 -24.54 7.59 22.66
C ALA A 63 -23.98 7.90 24.06
N SER A 64 -24.57 7.31 25.11
CA SER A 64 -24.03 7.41 26.46
C SER A 64 -22.75 6.62 26.67
N ASN A 65 -22.57 5.52 25.94
CA ASN A 65 -21.38 4.67 25.94
C ASN A 65 -20.79 4.63 24.54
N LEU A 66 -20.06 5.70 24.19
CA LEU A 66 -19.35 5.83 22.94
C LEU A 66 -17.92 5.30 23.10
N TYR A 67 -17.57 4.33 22.29
CA TYR A 67 -16.21 3.80 22.09
C TYR A 67 -15.77 4.10 20.67
N LEU A 68 -14.48 4.12 20.42
CA LEU A 68 -13.95 4.38 19.10
C LEU A 68 -12.95 3.30 18.71
N TRP A 69 -13.05 2.81 17.49
CA TRP A 69 -12.08 1.93 16.84
C TRP A 69 -11.13 2.78 16.02
N ASP A 70 -9.92 2.99 16.51
CA ASP A 70 -8.90 3.74 15.80
C ASP A 70 -7.96 2.83 15.00
N TYR A 71 -7.45 3.35 13.88
CA TYR A 71 -6.55 2.65 12.96
C TYR A 71 -5.22 3.41 12.93
N THR A 72 -4.15 2.82 13.44
CA THR A 72 -2.87 3.53 13.62
C THR A 72 -1.74 3.06 12.74
N ILE A 73 -2.01 2.10 11.84
CA ILE A 73 -1.03 1.47 10.95
C ILE A 73 -1.60 1.34 9.55
N GLN A 74 -0.75 0.89 8.61
CA GLN A 74 -1.19 0.52 7.27
C GLN A 74 -1.45 -1.00 7.21
N PHE A 75 -2.67 -1.39 6.81
CA PHE A 75 -3.10 -2.79 6.83
C PHE A 75 -2.74 -3.56 5.58
N SER A 76 -2.65 -2.88 4.45
CA SER A 76 -2.21 -3.48 3.19
C SER A 76 -0.72 -3.83 3.19
N ASN A 77 0.09 -3.10 4.00
CA ASN A 77 1.54 -3.23 4.04
C ASN A 77 2.06 -2.92 5.43
N TYR A 78 2.09 -3.89 6.32
CA TYR A 78 2.43 -3.71 7.74
C TYR A 78 3.81 -3.08 7.98
N LEU A 79 4.80 -3.39 7.15
CA LEU A 79 6.15 -2.82 7.27
C LEU A 79 6.31 -1.45 6.60
N SER A 80 5.34 -0.99 5.79
CA SER A 80 5.47 0.31 5.15
C SER A 80 5.57 1.43 6.19
N PRO A 81 6.54 2.36 6.07
CA PRO A 81 6.63 3.51 6.95
C PRO A 81 5.32 4.29 7.02
N PHE A 82 4.81 4.48 8.24
CA PHE A 82 3.53 5.13 8.50
C PHE A 82 3.67 6.23 9.56
N PRO A 83 4.24 7.40 9.20
CA PRO A 83 4.67 8.45 10.12
C PRO A 83 3.51 9.28 10.67
N ASN A 84 2.68 8.69 11.54
CA ASN A 84 1.51 9.31 12.15
C ASN A 84 1.62 9.56 13.66
N LEU A 85 2.74 9.22 14.30
CA LEU A 85 2.90 9.30 15.76
C LEU A 85 2.65 10.71 16.31
N HIS A 86 3.01 11.73 15.54
CA HIS A 86 2.82 13.13 15.90
C HIS A 86 1.35 13.56 15.98
N THR A 87 0.41 12.76 15.48
CA THR A 87 -1.03 13.10 15.47
C THR A 87 -1.75 12.62 16.73
N PHE A 88 -1.15 11.73 17.52
CA PHE A 88 -1.82 11.05 18.62
C PHE A 88 -2.35 11.99 19.71
N SER A 89 -1.55 12.98 20.13
CA SER A 89 -1.97 13.91 21.20
C SER A 89 -3.25 14.65 20.83
N ASP A 90 -3.28 15.27 19.65
CA ASP A 90 -4.44 16.04 19.18
C ASP A 90 -5.67 15.12 19.00
N ASN A 91 -5.47 13.96 18.39
CA ASN A 91 -6.55 13.03 18.09
C ASN A 91 -7.20 12.47 19.36
N TYR A 92 -6.41 12.01 20.33
CA TYR A 92 -6.95 11.44 21.56
C TYR A 92 -7.55 12.49 22.49
N THR A 93 -7.03 13.72 22.48
CA THR A 93 -7.65 14.87 23.14
C THR A 93 -9.02 15.16 22.52
N LEU A 94 -9.12 15.16 21.18
CA LEU A 94 -10.39 15.34 20.48
C LEU A 94 -11.41 14.24 20.83
N PHE A 95 -10.98 12.99 20.89
CA PHE A 95 -11.86 11.87 21.23
C PHE A 95 -12.40 11.99 22.64
N LYS A 96 -11.54 12.30 23.61
CA LYS A 96 -11.95 12.56 25.02
C LYS A 96 -12.94 13.72 25.11
N ALA A 97 -12.69 14.82 24.42
CA ALA A 97 -13.58 15.98 24.41
C ALA A 97 -14.96 15.70 23.81
N ASN A 98 -15.10 14.65 22.98
CA ASN A 98 -16.35 14.22 22.37
C ASN A 98 -16.98 13.00 23.06
N ASN A 99 -16.75 12.83 24.35
CA ASN A 99 -17.40 11.80 25.20
C ASN A 99 -17.03 10.36 24.84
N VAL A 100 -15.93 10.12 24.13
CA VAL A 100 -15.41 8.76 23.92
C VAL A 100 -14.90 8.20 25.26
N LYS A 101 -15.42 7.05 25.66
CA LYS A 101 -15.15 6.42 26.96
C LYS A 101 -13.99 5.44 26.94
N GLY A 102 -13.68 4.91 25.76
CA GLY A 102 -12.58 3.99 25.55
C GLY A 102 -12.29 3.79 24.08
N LEU A 103 -11.14 3.22 23.79
CA LEU A 103 -10.64 2.99 22.43
C LEU A 103 -10.26 1.53 22.26
N PHE A 104 -10.58 1.01 21.09
CA PHE A 104 -9.87 -0.12 20.50
C PHE A 104 -8.93 0.45 19.45
N VAL A 105 -7.62 0.34 19.69
CA VAL A 105 -6.60 0.84 18.76
C VAL A 105 -6.04 -0.34 17.98
N GLN A 106 -6.42 -0.44 16.72
CA GLN A 106 -5.89 -1.45 15.83
C GLN A 106 -4.51 -1.02 15.34
N GLY A 107 -3.48 -1.70 15.81
CA GLY A 107 -2.11 -1.33 15.54
C GLY A 107 -1.10 -2.32 16.09
N TYR A 108 -0.98 -3.51 15.53
CA TYR A 108 -0.02 -4.57 15.88
C TYR A 108 0.11 -4.92 17.36
N ALA A 109 -0.60 -5.90 17.81
CA ALA A 109 -0.22 -6.61 19.01
C ALA A 109 0.68 -7.80 18.67
N ASP A 110 0.32 -8.52 17.59
CA ASP A 110 0.93 -9.81 17.25
C ASP A 110 1.97 -9.73 16.14
N VAL A 111 1.89 -8.73 15.25
CA VAL A 111 2.81 -8.60 14.11
C VAL A 111 3.54 -7.28 14.16
N PRO A 112 4.83 -7.25 14.49
CA PRO A 112 5.63 -6.03 14.49
C PRO A 112 5.71 -5.39 13.09
N GLY A 113 5.56 -4.06 13.04
CA GLY A 113 5.69 -3.25 11.83
C GLY A 113 6.61 -2.06 12.05
N ASP A 114 6.42 -1.00 11.26
CA ASP A 114 7.22 0.22 11.34
C ASP A 114 7.10 0.88 12.73
N PHE A 115 8.25 1.06 13.41
CA PHE A 115 8.34 1.63 14.75
C PHE A 115 7.37 1.00 15.77
N SER A 116 7.12 -0.31 15.69
CA SER A 116 6.09 -0.98 16.49
C SER A 116 6.24 -0.76 18.00
N GLU A 117 7.46 -0.85 18.55
CA GLU A 117 7.73 -0.68 19.97
C GLU A 117 7.50 0.77 20.43
N LEU A 118 7.96 1.74 19.65
CA LEU A 118 7.72 3.16 19.92
C LEU A 118 6.24 3.50 19.87
N ARG A 119 5.54 3.00 18.84
CA ARG A 119 4.10 3.20 18.67
C ARG A 119 3.32 2.69 19.87
N GLN A 120 3.59 1.46 20.30
CA GLN A 120 2.94 0.86 21.47
C GLN A 120 3.25 1.63 22.75
N TYR A 121 4.50 2.05 22.95
CA TYR A 121 4.89 2.87 24.10
C TYR A 121 4.14 4.19 24.15
N LEU A 122 4.09 4.92 23.04
CA LEU A 122 3.36 6.18 22.94
C LEU A 122 1.86 5.99 23.16
N LEU A 123 1.25 4.97 22.55
CA LEU A 123 -0.16 4.64 22.74
C LEU A 123 -0.47 4.32 24.21
N ALA A 124 0.34 3.51 24.87
CA ALA A 124 0.15 3.20 26.28
C ALA A 124 0.19 4.47 27.16
N LYS A 125 1.14 5.39 26.89
CA LYS A 125 1.26 6.66 27.63
C LYS A 125 0.08 7.59 27.40
N ILE A 126 -0.31 7.80 26.11
CA ILE A 126 -1.36 8.76 25.75
C ILE A 126 -2.75 8.25 26.13
N LEU A 127 -3.01 6.96 26.08
CA LEU A 127 -4.25 6.36 26.53
C LEU A 127 -4.42 6.44 28.05
N TRP A 128 -3.32 6.41 28.79
CA TRP A 128 -3.34 6.64 30.24
C TRP A 128 -3.55 8.13 30.57
N ASN A 129 -2.86 9.02 29.88
CA ASN A 129 -2.96 10.47 30.08
C ASN A 129 -2.89 11.20 28.73
N THR A 130 -4.00 11.77 28.29
CA THR A 130 -4.12 12.51 27.03
C THR A 130 -3.27 13.81 26.99
N GLU A 131 -2.75 14.27 28.12
CA GLU A 131 -1.84 15.42 28.21
C GLU A 131 -0.35 15.02 28.03
N THR A 132 -0.08 13.75 27.77
CA THR A 132 1.28 13.26 27.50
C THR A 132 1.92 14.01 26.34
N ASN A 133 3.10 14.59 26.58
CA ASN A 133 3.88 15.23 25.52
C ASN A 133 4.55 14.15 24.67
N ILE A 134 4.12 14.01 23.43
CA ILE A 134 4.59 12.98 22.49
C ILE A 134 6.07 13.14 22.18
N GLU A 135 6.57 14.37 22.02
CA GLU A 135 7.98 14.61 21.66
C GLU A 135 8.93 14.17 22.78
N THR A 136 8.71 14.66 24.00
CA THR A 136 9.56 14.29 25.15
C THR A 136 9.46 12.81 25.48
N THR A 137 8.27 12.21 25.30
CA THR A 137 8.06 10.76 25.51
C THR A 137 8.75 9.93 24.43
N THR A 138 8.76 10.41 23.18
CA THR A 138 9.55 9.81 22.10
C THR A 138 11.04 9.85 22.42
N ASP A 139 11.56 11.00 22.86
CA ASP A 139 12.96 11.13 23.22
C ASP A 139 13.37 10.20 24.38
N ASP A 140 12.50 10.04 25.37
CA ASP A 140 12.72 9.11 26.48
C ASP A 140 12.79 7.66 25.98
N PHE A 141 11.84 7.26 25.14
CA PHE A 141 11.87 5.93 24.54
C PHE A 141 13.13 5.70 23.70
N LEU A 142 13.48 6.63 22.82
CA LEU A 142 14.63 6.48 21.93
C LEU A 142 15.93 6.33 22.71
N ARG A 143 16.13 7.13 23.78
CA ARG A 143 17.30 7.00 24.67
C ARG A 143 17.34 5.64 25.38
N GLY A 144 16.20 5.20 25.92
CA GLY A 144 16.14 3.92 26.64
C GLY A 144 16.25 2.70 25.74
N PHE A 145 15.67 2.75 24.54
CA PHE A 145 15.57 1.60 23.65
C PHE A 145 16.76 1.50 22.66
N TYR A 146 17.22 2.63 22.10
CA TYR A 146 18.30 2.66 21.10
C TYR A 146 19.64 3.16 21.65
N GLY A 147 19.71 3.61 22.91
CA GLY A 147 20.94 4.03 23.55
C GLY A 147 21.71 5.09 22.76
N LYS A 148 22.96 4.81 22.37
CA LYS A 148 23.80 5.72 21.59
C LYS A 148 23.25 6.02 20.18
N ALA A 149 22.43 5.13 19.62
CA ALA A 149 21.80 5.34 18.31
C ALA A 149 20.55 6.24 18.38
N ALA A 150 20.11 6.68 19.57
CA ALA A 150 18.90 7.49 19.72
C ALA A 150 18.90 8.75 18.83
N SER A 151 20.05 9.41 18.69
CA SER A 151 20.17 10.64 17.88
C SER A 151 19.95 10.41 16.38
N PRO A 152 20.65 9.53 15.69
CA PRO A 152 20.37 9.24 14.28
C PRO A 152 18.99 8.64 14.05
N ILE A 153 18.46 7.80 14.94
CA ILE A 153 17.08 7.29 14.84
C ILE A 153 16.06 8.43 14.98
N LYS A 154 16.26 9.40 15.87
CA LYS A 154 15.40 10.59 15.97
C LYS A 154 15.43 11.41 14.68
N LYS A 155 16.62 11.61 14.08
CA LYS A 155 16.76 12.31 12.79
C LYS A 155 15.97 11.58 11.69
N TYR A 156 16.07 10.24 11.62
CA TYR A 156 15.31 9.43 10.66
C TYR A 156 13.79 9.62 10.84
N LEU A 157 13.27 9.44 12.05
CA LEU A 157 11.86 9.61 12.35
C LEU A 157 11.36 11.04 12.02
N THR A 158 12.15 12.05 12.35
CA THR A 158 11.84 13.45 12.06
C THR A 158 11.81 13.71 10.56
N LEU A 159 12.85 13.29 9.83
CA LEU A 159 12.94 13.48 8.38
C LEU A 159 11.80 12.77 7.64
N LEU A 160 11.50 11.53 8.02
CA LEU A 160 10.38 10.76 7.47
C LEU A 160 9.05 11.49 7.67
N THR A 161 8.80 12.00 8.89
CA THR A 161 7.58 12.74 9.24
C THR A 161 7.49 14.06 8.48
N GLU A 162 8.58 14.80 8.37
CA GLU A 162 8.61 16.08 7.63
C GLU A 162 8.40 15.88 6.13
N ASN A 163 9.03 14.87 5.54
CA ASN A 163 8.86 14.55 4.12
C ASN A 163 7.40 14.15 3.83
N GLN A 164 6.77 13.36 4.70
CA GLN A 164 5.35 13.04 4.56
C GLN A 164 4.47 14.30 4.64
N LYS A 165 4.70 15.17 5.65
CA LYS A 165 3.94 16.43 5.77
C LYS A 165 4.09 17.32 4.55
N LYS A 166 5.32 17.48 4.02
CA LYS A 166 5.61 18.27 2.82
C LYS A 166 4.96 17.71 1.56
N SER A 167 4.83 16.39 1.48
CA SER A 167 4.27 15.72 0.30
C SER A 167 2.78 15.97 0.09
N ASN A 168 2.05 16.36 1.15
CA ASN A 168 0.58 16.42 1.18
C ASN A 168 -0.14 15.13 0.78
N VAL A 169 0.57 13.99 0.77
CA VAL A 169 -0.05 12.68 0.54
C VAL A 169 -0.83 12.29 1.79
N ASP A 170 -2.08 11.88 1.59
CA ASP A 170 -2.90 11.35 2.67
C ASP A 170 -2.34 9.98 3.08
N LEU A 171 -2.23 9.74 4.38
CA LEU A 171 -1.95 8.40 4.89
C LEU A 171 -3.28 7.71 5.18
N ASP A 172 -3.66 6.82 4.31
CA ASP A 172 -4.76 5.89 4.50
C ASP A 172 -4.23 4.48 4.86
N ILE A 173 -5.13 3.60 5.23
CA ILE A 173 -4.77 2.25 5.66
C ILE A 173 -4.63 1.24 4.51
N TYR A 174 -4.87 1.65 3.26
CA TYR A 174 -4.92 0.78 2.08
C TYR A 174 -3.78 1.01 1.09
N SER A 175 -3.20 2.23 1.07
CA SER A 175 -2.08 2.56 0.19
C SER A 175 -0.79 1.83 0.58
N GLY A 176 0.28 2.05 -0.16
CA GLY A 176 1.54 1.37 0.08
C GLY A 176 2.77 2.12 -0.42
N PRO A 177 3.91 1.45 -0.40
CA PRO A 177 5.19 2.04 -0.83
C PRO A 177 5.19 2.57 -2.25
N VAL A 178 4.45 1.91 -3.14
CA VAL A 178 4.39 2.27 -4.58
C VAL A 178 3.65 3.60 -4.78
N GLN A 179 2.56 3.84 -4.05
CA GLN A 179 1.80 5.08 -4.14
C GLN A 179 2.61 6.29 -3.65
N SER A 180 3.53 6.08 -2.72
CA SER A 180 4.39 7.12 -2.13
C SER A 180 5.78 7.24 -2.77
N ARG A 181 6.05 6.50 -3.87
CA ARG A 181 7.37 6.42 -4.53
C ARG A 181 7.92 7.73 -5.09
N ASN A 182 7.07 8.68 -5.38
CA ASN A 182 7.47 9.99 -5.91
C ASN A 182 7.42 11.09 -4.83
N THR A 183 7.23 10.72 -3.57
CA THR A 183 7.04 11.65 -2.47
C THR A 183 7.93 11.28 -1.28
N PHE A 184 7.37 11.06 -0.11
CA PHE A 184 8.16 10.81 1.10
C PHE A 184 8.88 9.44 1.12
N LEU A 185 8.57 8.53 0.19
CA LEU A 185 9.29 7.28 -0.04
C LEU A 185 9.99 7.26 -1.42
N SER A 186 10.37 8.43 -1.94
CA SER A 186 11.14 8.49 -3.18
C SER A 186 12.51 7.83 -3.01
N PRO A 187 13.16 7.35 -4.09
CA PRO A 187 14.50 6.75 -4.01
C PRO A 187 15.52 7.65 -3.31
N GLU A 188 15.46 8.97 -3.51
CA GLU A 188 16.34 9.94 -2.86
C GLU A 188 16.07 10.03 -1.36
N ALA A 189 14.79 10.06 -0.95
CA ALA A 189 14.41 10.05 0.46
C ALA A 189 14.81 8.74 1.15
N MET A 190 14.60 7.61 0.46
CA MET A 190 14.99 6.28 0.94
C MET A 190 16.49 6.17 1.19
N ASN A 191 17.32 6.71 0.30
CA ASN A 191 18.78 6.76 0.51
C ASN A 191 19.17 7.57 1.75
N GLN A 192 18.50 8.70 2.00
CA GLN A 192 18.75 9.51 3.21
C GLN A 192 18.35 8.78 4.49
N TYR A 193 17.21 8.07 4.47
CA TYR A 193 16.77 7.27 5.61
C TYR A 193 17.74 6.14 5.91
N ASP A 194 18.19 5.43 4.88
CA ASP A 194 19.13 4.31 5.02
C ASP A 194 20.48 4.76 5.56
N GLN A 195 20.99 5.91 5.09
CA GLN A 195 22.21 6.52 5.63
C GLN A 195 22.08 6.83 7.13
N LEU A 196 20.94 7.33 7.60
CA LEU A 196 20.72 7.59 9.03
C LEU A 196 20.69 6.30 9.86
N LEU A 197 20.22 5.19 9.28
CA LEU A 197 20.32 3.88 9.92
C LEU A 197 21.74 3.33 9.91
N ASP A 198 22.56 3.62 8.90
CA ASP A 198 23.99 3.31 8.91
C ASP A 198 24.73 4.11 10.01
N GLU A 199 24.45 5.41 10.15
CA GLU A 199 24.96 6.22 11.25
C GLU A 199 24.56 5.64 12.62
N ALA A 200 23.32 5.12 12.73
CA ALA A 200 22.85 4.47 13.95
C ALA A 200 23.61 3.19 14.27
N LEU A 201 23.89 2.34 13.28
CA LEU A 201 24.69 1.12 13.45
C LEU A 201 26.11 1.44 13.87
N VAL A 202 26.77 2.42 13.23
CA VAL A 202 28.11 2.87 13.59
C VAL A 202 28.16 3.37 15.04
N ALA A 203 27.13 4.06 15.52
CA ALA A 203 27.08 4.58 16.88
C ALA A 203 27.00 3.50 17.97
N VAL A 204 26.60 2.27 17.61
CA VAL A 204 26.40 1.14 18.55
C VAL A 204 27.30 -0.05 18.23
N ASP A 205 28.31 0.12 17.38
CA ASP A 205 29.20 -0.94 16.93
C ASP A 205 29.68 -1.82 18.09
N GLY A 206 29.49 -3.13 17.96
CA GLY A 206 29.75 -4.15 18.95
C GLY A 206 28.67 -4.36 20.03
N ASP A 207 27.57 -3.59 20.04
CA ASP A 207 26.39 -3.87 20.87
C ASP A 207 25.33 -4.64 20.07
N LEU A 208 25.43 -5.96 20.09
CA LEU A 208 24.54 -6.87 19.33
C LEU A 208 23.04 -6.65 19.60
N THR A 209 22.69 -6.20 20.81
CA THR A 209 21.29 -5.92 21.16
C THR A 209 20.78 -4.68 20.43
N LEU A 210 21.56 -3.61 20.46
CA LEU A 210 21.19 -2.36 19.79
C LEU A 210 21.27 -2.49 18.27
N GLU A 211 22.29 -3.18 17.75
CA GLU A 211 22.38 -3.52 16.31
C GLU A 211 21.16 -4.31 15.84
N SER A 212 20.73 -5.31 16.60
CA SER A 212 19.53 -6.11 16.30
C SER A 212 18.27 -5.24 16.21
N ARG A 213 18.09 -4.28 17.13
CA ARG A 213 16.94 -3.35 17.12
C ARG A 213 16.95 -2.42 15.89
N ILE A 214 18.13 -1.94 15.49
CA ILE A 214 18.28 -1.09 14.29
C ILE A 214 18.03 -1.92 13.02
N ASN A 215 18.57 -3.14 12.95
CA ASN A 215 18.32 -4.04 11.83
C ASN A 215 16.84 -4.42 11.69
N LYS A 216 16.12 -4.61 12.80
CA LYS A 216 14.67 -4.78 12.78
C LYS A 216 13.96 -3.56 12.18
N LEU A 217 14.34 -2.35 12.60
CA LEU A 217 13.77 -1.11 12.08
C LEU A 217 14.04 -0.94 10.58
N ARG A 218 15.23 -1.35 10.09
CA ARG A 218 15.62 -1.29 8.68
C ARG A 218 14.72 -2.15 7.77
N LEU A 219 14.06 -3.19 8.30
CA LEU A 219 13.16 -4.03 7.48
C LEU A 219 12.04 -3.23 6.83
N ALA A 220 11.61 -2.12 7.43
CA ALA A 220 10.64 -1.21 6.82
C ALA A 220 11.16 -0.59 5.51
N LEU A 221 12.42 -0.16 5.48
CA LEU A 221 13.06 0.38 4.27
C LEU A 221 13.34 -0.70 3.23
N GLU A 222 13.78 -1.90 3.67
CA GLU A 222 13.96 -3.05 2.77
C GLU A 222 12.65 -3.41 2.06
N PHE A 223 11.55 -3.46 2.79
CA PHE A 223 10.23 -3.73 2.23
C PHE A 223 9.84 -2.69 1.17
N VAL A 224 9.98 -1.39 1.48
CA VAL A 224 9.73 -0.31 0.50
C VAL A 224 10.58 -0.47 -0.75
N PHE A 225 11.86 -0.74 -0.58
CA PHE A 225 12.78 -0.96 -1.70
C PHE A 225 12.32 -2.11 -2.61
N PHE A 226 11.89 -3.25 -2.04
CA PHE A 226 11.43 -4.38 -2.83
C PHE A 226 10.11 -4.10 -3.55
N GLU A 227 9.13 -3.49 -2.86
CA GLU A 227 7.85 -3.14 -3.47
C GLU A 227 8.03 -2.18 -4.65
N GLN A 228 8.85 -1.15 -4.45
CA GLN A 228 9.15 -0.20 -5.51
C GLN A 228 9.99 -0.83 -6.64
N SER A 229 10.93 -1.72 -6.33
CA SER A 229 11.73 -2.38 -7.37
C SER A 229 10.89 -3.30 -8.27
N LYS A 230 9.87 -3.96 -7.73
CA LYS A 230 8.87 -4.69 -8.54
C LYS A 230 8.13 -3.74 -9.47
N PHE A 231 7.70 -2.58 -8.96
CA PHE A 231 6.98 -1.58 -9.74
C PHE A 231 7.85 -0.99 -10.86
N TYR A 232 9.08 -0.57 -10.55
CA TYR A 232 9.99 -0.01 -11.55
C TYR A 232 10.43 -1.03 -12.61
N GLY A 233 10.51 -2.31 -12.27
CA GLY A 233 10.76 -3.39 -13.22
C GLY A 233 12.08 -3.26 -13.97
N ASN A 234 12.05 -2.81 -15.23
CA ASN A 234 13.24 -2.58 -16.09
C ASN A 234 13.85 -1.18 -15.90
N ASP A 235 13.17 -0.25 -15.22
CA ASP A 235 13.67 1.10 -15.01
C ASP A 235 14.86 1.12 -14.02
N GLN A 236 15.52 2.28 -13.84
CA GLN A 236 16.76 2.41 -13.06
C GLN A 236 16.67 1.81 -11.64
N HIS A 237 15.55 2.01 -10.93
CA HIS A 237 15.34 1.52 -9.59
C HIS A 237 14.63 0.16 -9.55
N GLY A 238 14.41 -0.45 -10.72
CA GLY A 238 13.71 -1.72 -10.85
C GLY A 238 14.56 -2.94 -10.51
N MET A 239 13.89 -4.08 -10.45
CA MET A 239 14.51 -5.37 -10.12
C MET A 239 15.30 -6.00 -11.26
N PHE A 240 15.03 -5.60 -12.50
CA PHE A 240 15.68 -6.16 -13.68
C PHE A 240 16.77 -5.26 -14.26
N MET A 241 17.64 -5.85 -15.04
CA MET A 241 18.63 -5.19 -15.86
C MET A 241 18.77 -5.92 -17.20
N ILE A 242 19.25 -5.21 -18.22
CA ILE A 242 19.66 -5.82 -19.47
C ILE A 242 21.17 -6.04 -19.39
N ASN A 243 21.59 -7.28 -19.53
CA ASN A 243 23.01 -7.65 -19.48
C ASN A 243 23.75 -7.31 -20.80
N GLU A 244 25.05 -7.53 -20.83
CA GLU A 244 25.91 -7.23 -22.01
C GLU A 244 25.50 -8.01 -23.28
N LYS A 245 24.78 -9.11 -23.13
CA LYS A 245 24.25 -9.93 -24.25
C LYS A 245 22.89 -9.43 -24.73
N GLY A 246 22.31 -8.40 -24.09
CA GLY A 246 20.97 -7.91 -24.38
C GLY A 246 19.85 -8.75 -23.77
N GLU A 247 20.16 -9.61 -22.80
CA GLU A 247 19.19 -10.46 -22.11
C GLU A 247 18.74 -9.78 -20.82
N LYS A 248 17.46 -9.91 -20.52
CA LYS A 248 16.87 -9.41 -19.28
C LYS A 248 17.15 -10.38 -18.14
N GLU A 249 17.68 -9.88 -17.05
CA GLU A 249 17.97 -10.66 -15.85
C GLU A 249 17.67 -9.86 -14.56
N VAL A 250 17.49 -10.56 -13.45
CA VAL A 250 17.36 -9.92 -12.13
C VAL A 250 18.72 -9.35 -11.71
N LYS A 251 18.74 -8.14 -11.17
CA LYS A 251 19.96 -7.52 -10.64
C LYS A 251 20.68 -8.43 -9.67
N LYS A 252 22.02 -8.52 -9.82
CA LYS A 252 22.87 -9.43 -9.04
C LYS A 252 22.65 -9.24 -7.53
N GLY A 253 22.47 -10.36 -6.83
CA GLY A 253 22.30 -10.40 -5.37
C GLY A 253 20.92 -10.03 -4.85
N LEU A 254 20.01 -9.54 -5.70
CA LEU A 254 18.70 -9.06 -5.26
C LEU A 254 17.82 -10.19 -4.72
N ASN A 255 17.78 -11.36 -5.38
CA ASN A 255 17.03 -12.52 -4.88
C ASN A 255 17.53 -12.97 -3.50
N GLU A 256 18.85 -12.95 -3.29
CA GLU A 256 19.46 -13.29 -2.00
C GLU A 256 19.11 -12.24 -0.92
N ARG A 257 19.04 -10.96 -1.28
CA ARG A 257 18.63 -9.88 -0.37
C ARG A 257 17.18 -10.08 0.10
N VAL A 258 16.27 -10.44 -0.82
CA VAL A 258 14.86 -10.73 -0.47
C VAL A 258 14.74 -12.00 0.39
N ARG A 259 15.56 -13.03 0.11
CA ARG A 259 15.62 -14.21 0.97
C ARG A 259 16.01 -13.87 2.41
N LYS A 260 17.10 -13.10 2.57
CA LYS A 260 17.58 -12.62 3.89
C LYS A 260 16.54 -11.75 4.60
N PHE A 261 15.83 -10.91 3.87
CA PHE A 261 14.72 -10.13 4.41
C PHE A 261 13.63 -11.04 4.99
N ALA A 262 13.20 -12.07 4.26
CA ALA A 262 12.18 -13.00 4.74
C ALA A 262 12.63 -13.75 5.99
N GLU A 263 13.90 -14.19 6.03
CA GLU A 263 14.51 -14.83 7.19
C GLU A 263 14.57 -13.89 8.40
N ALA A 264 14.99 -12.65 8.20
CA ALA A 264 15.04 -11.64 9.26
C ALA A 264 13.64 -11.31 9.78
N CYS A 265 12.63 -11.19 8.92
CA CYS A 265 11.25 -11.03 9.35
C CYS A 265 10.82 -12.16 10.30
N ASN A 266 11.07 -13.43 9.93
CA ASN A 266 10.74 -14.57 10.77
C ASN A 266 11.48 -14.54 12.11
N GLN A 267 12.77 -14.17 12.13
CA GLN A 267 13.57 -14.04 13.34
C GLN A 267 13.03 -12.96 14.30
N PHE A 268 12.49 -11.88 13.76
CA PHE A 268 11.90 -10.79 14.55
C PHE A 268 10.41 -10.99 14.87
N GLY A 269 9.83 -12.15 14.55
CA GLY A 269 8.42 -12.45 14.82
C GLY A 269 7.44 -11.72 13.92
N ILE A 270 7.88 -11.29 12.73
CA ILE A 270 7.02 -10.69 11.71
C ILE A 270 6.46 -11.83 10.87
N TYR A 271 5.26 -12.30 11.20
CA TYR A 271 4.64 -13.48 10.54
C TYR A 271 3.85 -13.11 9.30
N GLU A 272 3.41 -11.87 9.21
CA GLU A 272 2.56 -11.35 8.15
C GLU A 272 3.05 -9.97 7.71
N LEU A 273 2.96 -9.70 6.42
CA LEU A 273 3.31 -8.42 5.80
C LEU A 273 2.07 -7.58 5.45
N SER A 274 0.88 -8.19 5.53
CA SER A 274 -0.40 -7.55 5.26
C SER A 274 -1.54 -8.25 5.98
N GLU A 275 -2.66 -7.56 6.20
CA GLU A 275 -3.91 -8.12 6.77
C GLU A 275 -4.46 -9.30 5.95
N ALA A 276 -4.07 -9.43 4.68
CA ALA A 276 -4.45 -10.56 3.84
C ALA A 276 -3.68 -11.86 4.14
N GLY A 277 -2.81 -11.89 5.16
CA GLY A 277 -2.09 -13.08 5.59
C GLY A 277 -0.85 -13.40 4.73
N LEU A 278 -0.25 -12.42 4.08
CA LEU A 278 0.98 -12.62 3.30
C LEU A 278 2.16 -12.86 4.24
N SER A 279 2.63 -14.10 4.36
CA SER A 279 3.83 -14.41 5.15
C SER A 279 5.12 -13.97 4.44
N PRO A 280 6.23 -13.69 5.18
CA PRO A 280 7.52 -13.39 4.59
C PRO A 280 8.05 -14.47 3.63
N ASN A 281 7.82 -15.74 3.94
CA ASN A 281 8.21 -16.85 3.06
C ASN A 281 7.40 -16.83 1.77
N LYS A 282 6.09 -16.61 1.87
CA LYS A 282 5.23 -16.50 0.69
C LYS A 282 5.60 -15.28 -0.16
N TYR A 283 5.97 -14.18 0.48
CA TYR A 283 6.49 -12.99 -0.20
C TYR A 283 7.75 -13.31 -1.04
N TYR A 284 8.69 -14.07 -0.47
CA TYR A 284 9.88 -14.52 -1.19
C TYR A 284 9.56 -15.48 -2.35
N GLU A 285 8.64 -16.43 -2.16
CA GLU A 285 8.17 -17.30 -3.23
C GLU A 285 7.55 -16.51 -4.38
N ASP A 286 6.65 -15.56 -4.07
CA ASP A 286 6.00 -14.70 -5.07
C ASP A 286 7.03 -13.79 -5.77
N TRP A 287 8.04 -13.31 -5.05
CA TRP A 287 9.18 -12.61 -5.64
C TRP A 287 9.91 -13.46 -6.67
N LEU A 288 10.20 -14.72 -6.36
CA LEU A 288 10.87 -15.63 -7.29
C LEU A 288 10.03 -15.92 -8.54
N GLU A 289 8.70 -15.98 -8.41
CA GLU A 289 7.81 -16.12 -9.57
C GLU A 289 7.88 -14.88 -10.49
N ILE A 290 7.88 -13.67 -9.92
CA ILE A 290 8.08 -12.43 -10.68
C ILE A 290 9.47 -12.41 -11.33
N ALA A 291 10.50 -12.84 -10.60
CA ALA A 291 11.89 -12.85 -11.04
C ALA A 291 12.17 -13.78 -12.24
N LYS A 292 11.30 -14.76 -12.49
CA LYS A 292 11.37 -15.65 -13.68
C LYS A 292 10.98 -14.95 -14.98
N GLU A 293 10.33 -13.80 -14.91
CA GLU A 293 9.85 -13.07 -16.08
C GLU A 293 10.98 -12.28 -16.73
N THR A 294 11.83 -12.98 -17.46
CA THR A 294 12.99 -12.42 -18.16
C THR A 294 12.74 -12.23 -19.65
N THR A 295 11.53 -12.47 -20.15
CA THR A 295 11.18 -12.38 -21.56
C THR A 295 11.06 -10.91 -21.99
N THR A 296 11.71 -10.54 -23.10
CA THR A 296 11.49 -9.27 -23.80
C THR A 296 10.45 -9.46 -24.90
N HIS A 297 9.76 -8.40 -25.28
CA HIS A 297 8.75 -8.45 -26.34
C HIS A 297 8.77 -7.20 -27.24
N LEU A 298 8.24 -7.33 -28.45
CA LEU A 298 8.23 -6.22 -29.45
C LEU A 298 7.40 -5.02 -28.96
N GLY A 299 6.47 -5.22 -28.05
CA GLY A 299 5.64 -4.16 -27.46
C GLY A 299 6.45 -3.05 -26.79
N GLU A 300 7.63 -3.35 -26.23
CA GLU A 300 8.53 -2.36 -25.61
C GLU A 300 8.96 -1.24 -26.58
N LYS A 301 8.80 -1.45 -27.89
CA LYS A 301 9.12 -0.50 -28.94
C LYS A 301 7.90 0.20 -29.54
N ILE A 302 6.72 -0.07 -28.99
CA ILE A 302 5.44 0.40 -29.52
C ILE A 302 4.90 1.52 -28.63
N GLN A 303 4.50 2.63 -29.23
CA GLN A 303 3.74 3.65 -28.53
C GLN A 303 2.31 3.16 -28.29
N VAL A 304 1.81 3.34 -27.08
CA VAL A 304 0.46 2.98 -26.65
C VAL A 304 -0.29 4.24 -26.24
N ASN A 305 -1.55 4.36 -26.67
CA ASN A 305 -2.44 5.43 -26.28
C ASN A 305 -3.68 4.87 -25.61
N PHE A 306 -4.13 5.47 -24.52
CA PHE A 306 -5.43 5.21 -23.95
C PHE A 306 -6.48 6.02 -24.71
N LEU A 307 -7.47 5.35 -25.33
CA LEU A 307 -8.64 6.00 -25.88
C LEU A 307 -9.72 6.18 -24.81
N THR A 308 -9.74 5.28 -23.83
CA THR A 308 -10.52 5.42 -22.60
C THR A 308 -9.56 5.55 -21.42
N ALA A 309 -9.69 6.62 -20.62
CA ALA A 309 -8.83 6.84 -19.47
C ALA A 309 -9.01 5.73 -18.41
N PRO A 310 -7.93 5.22 -17.82
CA PRO A 310 -8.02 4.34 -16.65
C PRO A 310 -8.57 5.10 -15.42
N ALA A 311 -8.99 4.36 -14.40
CA ALA A 311 -9.37 4.94 -13.12
C ALA A 311 -8.18 5.65 -12.47
N GLU A 312 -8.42 6.79 -11.80
CA GLU A 312 -7.36 7.65 -11.25
C GLU A 312 -6.44 6.90 -10.27
N GLU A 313 -7.01 6.00 -9.48
CA GLU A 313 -6.31 5.20 -8.49
C GLU A 313 -5.44 4.09 -9.11
N PHE A 314 -5.73 3.68 -10.34
CA PHE A 314 -5.13 2.52 -10.99
C PHE A 314 -4.48 2.84 -12.34
N THR A 315 -3.77 3.95 -12.40
CA THR A 315 -3.07 4.42 -13.62
C THR A 315 -1.73 3.73 -13.87
N GLY A 316 -1.16 3.05 -12.88
CA GLY A 316 0.14 2.41 -12.96
C GLY A 316 1.24 3.38 -13.42
N LYS A 317 1.97 3.01 -14.47
CA LYS A 317 2.96 3.85 -15.19
C LYS A 317 2.36 4.51 -16.45
N GLY A 318 1.04 4.71 -16.49
CA GLY A 318 0.35 5.19 -17.68
C GLY A 318 0.39 4.17 -18.83
N SER A 319 0.18 4.61 -20.05
CA SER A 319 0.14 3.73 -21.22
C SER A 319 1.48 2.99 -21.48
N TYR A 320 2.60 3.57 -21.05
CA TYR A 320 3.91 2.91 -21.07
C TYR A 320 3.91 1.61 -20.24
N GLY A 321 3.24 1.60 -19.10
CA GLY A 321 3.14 0.42 -18.22
C GLY A 321 2.50 -0.82 -18.86
N LEU A 322 1.79 -0.66 -19.99
CA LEU A 322 1.26 -1.81 -20.73
C LEU A 322 2.34 -2.54 -21.56
N VAL A 323 3.47 -1.87 -21.83
CA VAL A 323 4.50 -2.36 -22.76
C VAL A 323 5.93 -2.20 -22.20
N ASP A 324 6.09 -1.86 -20.93
CA ASP A 324 7.39 -1.60 -20.31
C ASP A 324 8.23 -2.86 -20.03
N GLY A 325 7.76 -4.02 -20.46
CA GLY A 325 8.44 -5.29 -20.22
C GLY A 325 8.28 -5.82 -18.78
N THR A 326 7.44 -5.20 -17.97
CA THR A 326 7.22 -5.62 -16.57
C THR A 326 5.80 -6.15 -16.40
N ARG A 327 5.68 -7.33 -15.83
CA ARG A 327 4.38 -7.96 -15.55
C ARG A 327 3.85 -7.60 -14.19
N GLY A 328 2.55 -7.35 -14.10
CA GLY A 328 1.82 -7.44 -12.84
C GLY A 328 1.74 -8.88 -12.33
N TYR A 329 1.67 -9.06 -11.02
CA TYR A 329 1.48 -10.35 -10.39
C TYR A 329 0.17 -10.37 -9.60
N LYS A 330 0.14 -10.82 -8.36
CA LYS A 330 -1.10 -10.97 -7.59
C LYS A 330 -1.55 -9.71 -6.84
N ASP A 331 -0.67 -8.72 -6.70
CA ASP A 331 -1.00 -7.44 -6.07
C ASP A 331 -1.49 -6.45 -7.13
N PHE A 332 -2.75 -6.04 -7.02
CA PHE A 332 -3.35 -5.08 -7.97
C PHE A 332 -2.75 -3.68 -7.90
N ASN A 333 -2.01 -3.34 -6.83
CA ASN A 333 -1.33 -2.06 -6.68
C ASN A 333 -0.02 -1.96 -7.48
N ILE A 334 0.50 -3.10 -7.99
CA ILE A 334 1.81 -3.17 -8.62
C ILE A 334 1.69 -3.64 -10.07
N ASN A 335 2.07 -2.77 -11.03
CA ASN A 335 2.13 -3.05 -12.47
C ASN A 335 0.80 -3.50 -13.10
N TRP A 336 -0.32 -3.01 -12.58
CA TRP A 336 -1.63 -3.16 -13.18
C TRP A 336 -2.22 -1.80 -13.52
N ILE A 337 -3.04 -1.77 -14.57
CA ILE A 337 -3.82 -0.60 -14.96
C ILE A 337 -5.28 -1.03 -14.95
N GLY A 338 -6.12 -0.26 -14.26
CA GLY A 338 -7.51 -0.61 -14.00
C GLY A 338 -8.50 0.38 -14.62
N TRP A 339 -9.63 -0.15 -15.10
CA TRP A 339 -10.78 0.63 -15.53
C TRP A 339 -12.00 0.25 -14.67
N TYR A 340 -12.77 1.25 -14.30
CA TYR A 340 -13.98 1.06 -13.50
C TYR A 340 -15.18 1.70 -14.20
N GLY A 341 -16.25 0.94 -14.36
CA GLY A 341 -17.50 1.40 -14.96
C GLY A 341 -17.45 1.71 -16.48
N THR A 342 -16.33 1.40 -17.15
CA THR A 342 -16.14 1.62 -18.58
C THR A 342 -15.30 0.49 -19.19
N ASN A 343 -15.42 0.31 -20.51
CA ASN A 343 -14.58 -0.64 -21.24
C ASN A 343 -13.22 0.00 -21.58
N PRO A 344 -12.10 -0.70 -21.37
CA PRO A 344 -10.80 -0.23 -21.84
C PRO A 344 -10.76 -0.23 -23.39
N GLU A 345 -10.33 0.89 -23.95
CA GLU A 345 -10.01 1.04 -25.37
C GLU A 345 -8.58 1.56 -25.48
N ILE A 346 -7.73 0.82 -26.18
CA ILE A 346 -6.28 1.02 -26.21
C ILE A 346 -5.83 0.97 -27.66
N GLU A 347 -5.05 1.97 -28.09
CA GLU A 347 -4.48 2.04 -29.42
C GLU A 347 -2.98 1.73 -29.39
N LEU A 348 -2.55 0.80 -30.21
CA LEU A 348 -1.14 0.44 -30.44
C LEU A 348 -0.65 1.01 -31.77
N MET A 349 0.43 1.79 -31.75
CA MET A 349 1.04 2.36 -32.94
C MET A 349 1.99 1.34 -33.58
N THR A 350 1.46 0.47 -34.44
CA THR A 350 2.15 -0.72 -34.96
C THR A 350 2.82 -0.54 -36.30
N LYS A 351 2.82 0.67 -36.87
CA LYS A 351 3.46 0.95 -38.16
C LYS A 351 4.92 0.54 -38.14
N ASN A 352 5.31 -0.29 -39.12
CA ASN A 352 6.67 -0.83 -39.23
C ASN A 352 7.08 -1.92 -38.20
N VAL A 353 6.18 -2.38 -37.38
CA VAL A 353 6.42 -3.50 -36.47
C VAL A 353 5.78 -4.76 -37.05
N LYS A 354 6.55 -5.82 -37.24
CA LYS A 354 6.03 -7.10 -37.75
C LYS A 354 5.80 -8.06 -36.60
N PHE A 355 4.55 -8.48 -36.43
CA PHE A 355 4.12 -9.45 -35.42
C PHE A 355 2.85 -10.15 -35.87
N ASN A 356 2.59 -11.33 -35.33
CA ASN A 356 1.40 -12.11 -35.60
C ASN A 356 0.67 -12.56 -34.33
N GLN A 357 1.13 -12.08 -33.16
CA GLN A 357 0.56 -12.48 -31.88
C GLN A 357 0.53 -11.27 -30.94
N ILE A 358 -0.60 -11.15 -30.22
CA ILE A 358 -0.79 -10.23 -29.10
C ILE A 358 -1.05 -11.07 -27.86
N LYS A 359 -0.30 -10.80 -26.78
CA LYS A 359 -0.49 -11.40 -25.46
C LYS A 359 -0.88 -10.30 -24.49
N ILE A 360 -1.98 -10.50 -23.80
CA ILE A 360 -2.50 -9.54 -22.82
C ILE A 360 -2.64 -10.25 -21.48
N ASN A 361 -2.10 -9.65 -20.43
CA ASN A 361 -2.23 -10.18 -19.08
C ASN A 361 -3.39 -9.50 -18.36
N PHE A 362 -4.14 -10.28 -17.61
CA PHE A 362 -5.25 -9.84 -16.78
C PHE A 362 -5.09 -10.37 -15.36
N LEU A 363 -5.51 -9.57 -14.40
CA LEU A 363 -5.68 -9.99 -13.01
C LEU A 363 -7.14 -10.38 -12.80
N ASN A 364 -7.36 -11.50 -12.12
CA ASN A 364 -8.66 -11.89 -11.56
C ASN A 364 -8.55 -11.91 -10.04
N ASP A 365 -9.18 -10.94 -9.39
CA ASP A 365 -9.30 -10.87 -7.93
C ASP A 365 -10.72 -10.42 -7.58
N GLN A 366 -11.64 -11.37 -7.56
CA GLN A 366 -13.07 -11.10 -7.39
C GLN A 366 -13.41 -10.55 -6.02
N ARG A 367 -12.58 -10.76 -4.99
CA ARG A 367 -12.74 -10.15 -3.67
C ARG A 367 -12.63 -8.63 -3.72
N HIS A 368 -11.84 -8.11 -4.67
CA HIS A 368 -11.65 -6.69 -4.92
C HIS A 368 -12.41 -6.20 -6.16
N TRP A 369 -13.40 -6.98 -6.64
CA TRP A 369 -14.23 -6.63 -7.81
C TRP A 369 -13.43 -6.51 -9.11
N ILE A 370 -12.30 -7.21 -9.22
CA ILE A 370 -11.44 -7.27 -10.40
C ILE A 370 -11.76 -8.54 -11.16
N PHE A 371 -12.28 -8.38 -12.39
CA PHE A 371 -12.78 -9.46 -13.22
C PHE A 371 -12.05 -9.55 -14.55
N LEU A 372 -11.98 -10.76 -15.10
CA LEU A 372 -11.57 -10.95 -16.50
C LEU A 372 -12.59 -10.30 -17.45
N PRO A 373 -12.14 -9.79 -18.62
CA PRO A 373 -13.06 -9.27 -19.62
C PRO A 373 -13.92 -10.41 -20.18
N LYS A 374 -15.17 -10.11 -20.51
CA LYS A 374 -16.05 -11.09 -21.19
C LYS A 374 -15.62 -11.36 -22.62
N LYS A 375 -15.03 -10.35 -23.26
CA LYS A 375 -14.67 -10.38 -24.67
C LYS A 375 -13.52 -9.43 -24.96
N ILE A 376 -12.65 -9.80 -25.88
CA ILE A 376 -11.61 -8.94 -26.43
C ILE A 376 -11.86 -8.84 -27.94
N SER A 377 -11.99 -7.60 -28.44
CA SER A 377 -12.14 -7.32 -29.88
C SER A 377 -10.91 -6.54 -30.36
N ILE A 378 -10.28 -6.99 -31.44
CA ILE A 378 -9.11 -6.36 -32.02
C ILE A 378 -9.47 -5.77 -33.38
N TYR A 379 -9.19 -4.49 -33.52
CA TYR A 379 -9.44 -3.73 -34.75
C TYR A 379 -8.12 -3.28 -35.34
N GLY A 380 -8.03 -3.24 -36.65
CA GLY A 380 -6.87 -2.69 -37.37
C GLY A 380 -7.26 -1.46 -38.20
N PHE A 381 -6.45 -0.42 -38.09
CA PHE A 381 -6.61 0.81 -38.86
C PHE A 381 -5.83 0.78 -40.15
N LYS A 382 -6.52 0.99 -41.28
CA LYS A 382 -5.96 1.06 -42.63
C LYS A 382 -6.78 1.94 -43.52
N LYS A 383 -6.15 2.79 -44.31
CA LYS A 383 -6.80 3.69 -45.28
C LYS A 383 -7.96 4.51 -44.67
N GLY A 384 -7.74 5.04 -43.47
CA GLY A 384 -8.68 5.90 -42.78
C GLY A 384 -9.86 5.20 -42.11
N LYS A 385 -9.84 3.86 -42.00
CA LYS A 385 -10.96 3.08 -41.43
C LYS A 385 -10.47 2.01 -40.48
N TRP A 386 -11.22 1.80 -39.39
CA TRP A 386 -11.07 0.67 -38.47
C TRP A 386 -11.81 -0.54 -38.98
N ASN A 387 -11.18 -1.69 -38.96
CA ASN A 387 -11.76 -2.96 -39.40
C ASN A 387 -11.60 -4.00 -38.27
N LEU A 388 -12.63 -4.73 -37.95
CA LEU A 388 -12.54 -5.84 -37.01
C LEU A 388 -11.60 -6.93 -37.61
N ILE A 389 -10.55 -7.28 -36.89
CA ILE A 389 -9.62 -8.34 -37.28
C ILE A 389 -9.97 -9.63 -36.57
N ASN A 390 -10.12 -9.57 -35.26
CA ASN A 390 -10.31 -10.74 -34.41
C ASN A 390 -11.22 -10.41 -33.21
N GLU A 391 -11.95 -11.39 -32.74
CA GLU A 391 -12.76 -11.30 -31.55
C GLU A 391 -12.64 -12.59 -30.75
N LYS A 392 -12.38 -12.49 -29.46
CA LYS A 392 -12.22 -13.63 -28.57
C LYS A 392 -13.12 -13.48 -27.36
N ASN A 393 -14.04 -14.42 -27.20
CA ASN A 393 -14.84 -14.56 -25.98
C ASN A 393 -14.00 -15.23 -24.89
N ILE A 394 -14.07 -14.70 -23.68
CA ILE A 394 -13.34 -15.21 -22.52
C ILE A 394 -14.33 -15.93 -21.62
N VAL A 395 -13.99 -17.14 -21.26
CA VAL A 395 -14.76 -17.88 -20.25
C VAL A 395 -14.47 -17.25 -18.90
N THR A 396 -15.48 -16.61 -18.34
CA THR A 396 -15.39 -16.08 -16.98
C THR A 396 -15.53 -17.23 -15.99
N LEU A 397 -14.60 -17.30 -15.05
CA LEU A 397 -14.69 -18.25 -13.94
C LEU A 397 -15.95 -17.92 -13.11
N THR A 398 -16.62 -18.94 -12.61
CA THR A 398 -17.61 -18.83 -11.53
C THR A 398 -16.93 -18.17 -10.32
N GLU A 399 -17.73 -17.68 -9.36
CA GLU A 399 -17.22 -17.03 -8.14
C GLU A 399 -16.02 -17.78 -7.58
N ASP A 400 -14.84 -17.16 -7.70
CA ASP A 400 -13.60 -17.69 -7.23
C ASP A 400 -12.83 -16.59 -6.48
N TYR A 401 -12.55 -16.85 -5.21
CA TYR A 401 -11.82 -15.91 -4.35
C TYR A 401 -10.29 -16.11 -4.40
N ILE A 402 -9.80 -16.97 -5.30
CA ILE A 402 -8.37 -17.15 -5.53
C ILE A 402 -7.86 -16.07 -6.48
N VAL A 403 -6.83 -15.35 -6.05
CA VAL A 403 -6.17 -14.36 -6.92
C VAL A 403 -5.34 -15.06 -7.97
N THR A 404 -5.67 -14.83 -9.24
CA THR A 404 -4.97 -15.43 -10.38
C THR A 404 -4.63 -14.41 -11.45
N THR A 405 -3.55 -14.67 -12.18
CA THR A 405 -3.20 -13.94 -13.39
C THR A 405 -3.49 -14.81 -14.60
N SER A 406 -4.05 -14.22 -15.64
CA SER A 406 -4.36 -14.91 -16.89
C SER A 406 -3.70 -14.21 -18.06
N GLN A 407 -2.97 -14.94 -18.89
CA GLN A 407 -2.46 -14.45 -20.15
C GLN A 407 -3.37 -14.91 -21.29
N ILE A 408 -3.89 -13.97 -22.03
CA ILE A 408 -4.76 -14.23 -23.20
C ILE A 408 -3.95 -13.97 -24.45
N GLU A 409 -3.85 -14.98 -25.29
CA GLU A 409 -3.14 -14.92 -26.57
C GLU A 409 -4.12 -14.83 -27.73
N ILE A 410 -3.86 -13.93 -28.65
CA ILE A 410 -4.60 -13.77 -29.90
C ILE A 410 -3.59 -13.78 -31.04
N GLN A 411 -3.74 -14.70 -31.98
CA GLN A 411 -2.87 -14.86 -33.13
C GLN A 411 -3.62 -14.54 -34.41
N ASP A 412 -3.06 -13.66 -35.25
CA ASP A 412 -3.60 -13.35 -36.57
C ASP A 412 -2.51 -12.78 -37.47
N ASN A 413 -2.34 -13.37 -38.65
CA ASN A 413 -1.31 -12.94 -39.62
C ASN A 413 -1.64 -11.58 -40.27
N LYS A 414 -2.87 -11.09 -40.14
CA LYS A 414 -3.32 -9.81 -40.66
C LYS A 414 -2.78 -8.62 -39.87
N PHE A 415 -2.31 -8.81 -38.62
CA PHE A 415 -1.80 -7.71 -37.79
C PHE A 415 -0.76 -6.87 -38.52
N ASN A 416 0.13 -7.51 -39.31
CA ASN A 416 1.16 -6.83 -40.07
C ASN A 416 0.66 -5.94 -41.21
N THR A 417 -0.63 -5.95 -41.51
CA THR A 417 -1.21 -5.21 -42.64
C THR A 417 -1.80 -3.86 -42.22
N PHE A 418 -1.80 -3.55 -40.93
CA PHE A 418 -2.42 -2.35 -40.38
C PHE A 418 -1.36 -1.38 -39.82
N GLU A 419 -1.71 -0.11 -39.79
CA GLU A 419 -0.86 0.97 -39.30
C GLU A 419 -0.95 1.12 -37.78
N LYS A 420 -2.14 0.76 -37.26
CA LYS A 420 -2.47 0.76 -35.83
C LYS A 420 -3.38 -0.43 -35.53
N ILE A 421 -3.28 -0.89 -34.33
CA ILE A 421 -4.21 -1.87 -33.73
C ILE A 421 -4.96 -1.22 -32.59
#